data_4d3a85dd97641c14a2d4e3f408cafd21
#
_entry.id   4d3a85dd97641c14a2d4e3f408cafd21
#
_cell.length_a   1.000
_cell.length_b   1.000
_cell.length_c   1.000
_cell.angle_alpha   90.00
_cell.angle_beta   90.00
_cell.angle_gamma   90.00
#
_symmetry.space_group_name_H-M   'P 1'
#
loop_
_entity.id
_entity.type
_entity.pdbx_description
1 polymer ?
#
loop_
_entity_poly.entity_id
_entity_poly.type
_entity_poly.pdbx_seq_one_letter_code
_entity_poly.pdbx_strand_id
1 'polypeptide(L)'
;MGLQRDGVIVWPIGCSCLADKFYDMDQIMALHGRAPATATGIKRAEPNKFVLVYQGDGDMVSEGMAEIMHAAIRGEKFSVIFINNAIYGMTGGQVAPTTLMDQKATTAPVGRKAVNTGYPINMAEVLGSLRGVCYSERVTVTTPQNVMKTKKAIKKAFDLQLAGKGMTFVEVLSPCPTNWGMPPVKALE
;
A
#
# COMPACT_ATOMS: atom_id res chain seq x y z
N MET A 1 -0.38 2.65 -20.75
CA MET A 1 -1.75 2.13 -20.61
C MET A 1 -2.80 3.20 -20.94
N GLY A 2 -2.41 4.46 -21.08
CA GLY A 2 -3.32 5.56 -21.49
C GLY A 2 -4.40 5.90 -20.46
N LEU A 3 -4.14 5.64 -19.17
CA LEU A 3 -5.13 5.79 -18.08
C LEU A 3 -5.26 7.23 -17.53
N GLN A 4 -4.47 8.17 -18.05
CA GLN A 4 -4.37 9.53 -17.51
C GLN A 4 -5.71 10.28 -17.50
N ARG A 5 -6.55 10.10 -18.54
CA ARG A 5 -7.84 10.79 -18.67
C ARG A 5 -9.00 10.08 -17.97
N ASP A 6 -8.90 8.77 -17.78
CA ASP A 6 -9.99 7.93 -17.27
C ASP A 6 -9.72 7.36 -15.88
N GLY A 7 -8.61 7.77 -15.28
CA GLY A 7 -8.18 7.29 -13.97
C GLY A 7 -8.25 8.33 -12.88
N VAL A 8 -8.48 7.85 -11.67
CA VAL A 8 -8.41 8.63 -10.43
C VAL A 8 -7.48 7.95 -9.44
N ILE A 9 -6.54 8.70 -8.88
CA ILE A 9 -5.70 8.24 -7.77
C ILE A 9 -6.26 8.76 -6.46
N VAL A 10 -6.43 7.87 -5.51
CA VAL A 10 -6.79 8.22 -4.14
C VAL A 10 -5.53 8.14 -3.28
N TRP A 11 -5.07 9.30 -2.87
CA TRP A 11 -3.88 9.45 -2.04
C TRP A 11 -4.22 9.26 -0.57
N PRO A 12 -3.26 8.73 0.20
CA PRO A 12 -3.37 8.57 1.65
C PRO A 12 -2.87 9.81 2.39
N ILE A 13 -2.68 9.66 3.68
CA ILE A 13 -1.81 10.51 4.48
C ILE A 13 -0.51 9.76 4.79
N GLY A 14 0.63 10.44 4.73
CA GLY A 14 1.96 9.88 4.97
C GLY A 14 2.90 10.04 3.78
N CYS A 15 4.07 9.39 3.81
CA CYS A 15 5.12 9.59 2.79
C CYS A 15 4.66 9.27 1.36
N SER A 16 3.75 8.34 1.19
CA SER A 16 3.24 7.96 -0.14
C SER A 16 2.49 9.09 -0.85
N CYS A 17 1.88 10.05 -0.12
CA CYS A 17 1.21 11.18 -0.76
C CYS A 17 2.19 12.15 -1.46
N LEU A 18 3.48 12.12 -1.11
CA LEU A 18 4.50 12.95 -1.76
C LEU A 18 4.76 12.55 -3.22
N ALA A 19 4.21 11.43 -3.65
CA ALA A 19 4.26 10.98 -5.05
C ALA A 19 3.25 11.69 -5.95
N ASP A 20 2.33 12.50 -5.42
CA ASP A 20 1.28 13.23 -6.14
C ASP A 20 1.81 14.00 -7.35
N LYS A 21 2.98 14.66 -7.18
CA LYS A 21 3.65 15.47 -8.21
C LYS A 21 4.15 14.67 -9.42
N PHE A 22 4.18 13.34 -9.35
CA PHE A 22 4.71 12.47 -10.39
C PHE A 22 3.63 11.78 -11.21
N TYR A 23 2.36 12.07 -10.93
CA TYR A 23 1.23 11.43 -11.62
C TYR A 23 0.39 12.47 -12.36
N ASP A 24 0.15 12.20 -13.62
CA ASP A 24 -0.71 12.98 -14.52
C ASP A 24 -2.07 12.28 -14.65
N MET A 25 -2.86 12.33 -13.59
CA MET A 25 -4.20 11.74 -13.46
C MET A 25 -5.06 12.62 -12.53
N ASP A 26 -6.37 12.47 -12.57
CA ASP A 26 -7.23 13.05 -11.55
C ASP A 26 -6.83 12.51 -10.17
N GLN A 27 -6.82 13.38 -9.16
CA GLN A 27 -6.29 13.06 -7.84
C GLN A 27 -7.24 13.54 -6.74
N ILE A 28 -7.39 12.72 -5.71
CA ILE A 28 -8.11 13.09 -4.50
C ILE A 28 -7.30 12.68 -3.26
N MET A 29 -7.18 13.57 -2.31
CA MET A 29 -6.58 13.29 -1.00
C MET A 29 -7.65 12.79 -0.04
N ALA A 30 -7.49 11.57 0.48
CA ALA A 30 -8.36 11.03 1.52
C ALA A 30 -7.82 11.37 2.92
N LEU A 31 -8.66 11.28 3.93
CA LEU A 31 -8.22 11.29 5.32
C LEU A 31 -7.39 10.03 5.63
N HIS A 32 -6.60 10.08 6.69
CA HIS A 32 -5.72 9.00 7.13
C HIS A 32 -6.49 7.67 7.25
N GLY A 33 -6.02 6.64 6.57
CA GLY A 33 -6.64 5.32 6.50
C GLY A 33 -7.90 5.21 5.62
N ARG A 34 -8.46 6.31 5.11
CA ARG A 34 -9.79 6.33 4.46
C ARG A 34 -9.74 6.20 2.93
N ALA A 35 -8.56 6.03 2.35
CA ALA A 35 -8.42 5.92 0.89
C ALA A 35 -9.25 4.77 0.28
N PRO A 36 -9.34 3.55 0.86
CA PRO A 36 -10.19 2.49 0.31
C PRO A 36 -11.69 2.81 0.38
N ALA A 37 -12.15 3.54 1.40
CA ALA A 37 -13.54 3.99 1.50
C ALA A 37 -13.87 5.04 0.45
N THR A 38 -12.97 6.02 0.25
CA THR A 38 -13.08 7.03 -0.79
C THR A 38 -13.09 6.39 -2.18
N ALA A 39 -12.16 5.46 -2.44
CA ALA A 39 -12.09 4.69 -3.70
C ALA A 39 -13.39 3.88 -3.95
N THR A 40 -13.97 3.29 -2.90
CA THR A 40 -15.27 2.62 -2.97
C THR A 40 -16.35 3.58 -3.46
N GLY A 41 -16.43 4.78 -2.88
CA GLY A 41 -17.40 5.81 -3.27
C GLY A 41 -17.24 6.22 -4.73
N ILE A 42 -16.00 6.52 -5.16
CA ILE A 42 -15.68 6.88 -6.55
C ILE A 42 -16.09 5.75 -7.50
N LYS A 43 -15.70 4.52 -7.18
CA LYS A 43 -15.98 3.36 -8.05
C LYS A 43 -17.47 3.04 -8.16
N ARG A 44 -18.24 3.36 -7.12
CA ARG A 44 -19.70 3.22 -7.12
C ARG A 44 -20.40 4.31 -7.93
N ALA A 45 -19.91 5.55 -7.83
CA ALA A 45 -20.42 6.68 -8.61
C ALA A 45 -20.04 6.58 -10.09
N GLU A 46 -18.82 6.14 -10.37
CA GLU A 46 -18.23 6.06 -11.71
C GLU A 46 -17.67 4.65 -11.98
N PRO A 47 -18.54 3.66 -12.28
CA PRO A 47 -18.13 2.25 -12.40
C PRO A 47 -17.07 1.98 -13.46
N ASN A 48 -16.99 2.81 -14.49
CA ASN A 48 -16.06 2.66 -15.62
C ASN A 48 -14.69 3.32 -15.36
N LYS A 49 -14.58 4.22 -14.39
CA LYS A 49 -13.31 4.87 -14.03
C LYS A 49 -12.30 3.85 -13.54
N PHE A 50 -11.04 4.00 -13.97
CA PHE A 50 -9.92 3.34 -13.33
C PHE A 50 -9.65 4.02 -11.99
N VAL A 51 -9.59 3.26 -10.89
CA VAL A 51 -9.34 3.81 -9.55
C VAL A 51 -8.12 3.14 -8.94
N LEU A 52 -7.15 3.95 -8.55
CA LEU A 52 -5.92 3.51 -7.88
C LEU A 52 -5.88 4.07 -6.46
N VAL A 53 -5.69 3.19 -5.50
CA VAL A 53 -5.34 3.53 -4.12
C VAL A 53 -3.84 3.32 -3.93
N TYR A 54 -3.13 4.33 -3.44
CA TYR A 54 -1.70 4.25 -3.19
C TYR A 54 -1.43 4.59 -1.73
N GLN A 55 -1.15 3.59 -0.87
CA GLN A 55 -1.07 3.75 0.58
C GLN A 55 0.22 3.20 1.18
N GLY A 56 0.67 3.81 2.28
CA GLY A 56 1.72 3.27 3.15
C GLY A 56 1.17 2.28 4.19
N ASP A 57 2.07 1.57 4.83
CA ASP A 57 1.74 0.53 5.80
C ASP A 57 1.07 1.07 7.07
N GLY A 58 1.59 2.12 7.67
CA GLY A 58 0.94 2.75 8.82
C GLY A 58 -0.45 3.27 8.49
N ASP A 59 -0.62 3.90 7.32
CA ASP A 59 -1.90 4.45 6.88
C ASP A 59 -2.94 3.35 6.67
N MET A 60 -2.62 2.31 5.91
CA MET A 60 -3.60 1.26 5.57
C MET A 60 -3.84 0.28 6.72
N VAL A 61 -2.76 -0.18 7.37
CA VAL A 61 -2.85 -1.35 8.26
C VAL A 61 -3.11 -0.96 9.72
N SER A 62 -2.87 0.30 10.08
CA SER A 62 -3.25 0.84 11.38
C SER A 62 -4.55 1.63 11.30
N GLU A 63 -4.51 2.76 10.59
CA GLU A 63 -5.63 3.70 10.55
C GLU A 63 -6.79 3.20 9.67
N GLY A 64 -6.48 2.43 8.61
CA GLY A 64 -7.41 2.02 7.56
C GLY A 64 -7.69 0.52 7.48
N MET A 65 -7.38 -0.26 8.53
CA MET A 65 -7.57 -1.71 8.48
C MET A 65 -9.03 -2.11 8.18
N ALA A 66 -9.99 -1.48 8.82
CA ALA A 66 -11.41 -1.78 8.59
C ALA A 66 -11.83 -1.44 7.16
N GLU A 67 -11.37 -0.31 6.63
CA GLU A 67 -11.72 0.16 5.30
C GLU A 67 -11.22 -0.79 4.22
N ILE A 68 -9.95 -1.19 4.28
CA ILE A 68 -9.39 -2.11 3.29
C ILE A 68 -10.01 -3.51 3.40
N MET A 69 -10.21 -4.02 4.59
CA MET A 69 -10.85 -5.32 4.80
C MET A 69 -12.28 -5.35 4.25
N HIS A 70 -13.09 -4.34 4.55
CA HIS A 70 -14.46 -4.26 4.04
C HIS A 70 -14.52 -4.05 2.54
N ALA A 71 -13.61 -3.26 1.95
CA ALA A 71 -13.51 -3.12 0.50
C ALA A 71 -13.14 -4.46 -0.16
N ALA A 72 -12.19 -5.19 0.41
CA ALA A 72 -11.76 -6.50 -0.07
C ALA A 72 -12.87 -7.56 0.03
N ILE A 73 -13.59 -7.61 1.18
CA ILE A 73 -14.73 -8.52 1.38
C ILE A 73 -15.83 -8.26 0.34
N ARG A 74 -16.12 -7.01 0.02
CA ARG A 74 -17.10 -6.63 -1.00
C ARG A 74 -16.63 -6.87 -2.44
N GLY A 75 -15.33 -7.15 -2.66
CA GLY A 75 -14.75 -7.31 -3.98
C GLY A 75 -14.82 -6.03 -4.82
N GLU A 76 -14.54 -4.89 -4.21
CA GLU A 76 -14.53 -3.60 -4.89
C GLU A 76 -13.52 -3.59 -6.03
N LYS A 77 -13.92 -3.03 -7.19
CA LYS A 77 -13.13 -3.14 -8.42
C LYS A 77 -12.12 -2.00 -8.56
N PHE A 78 -11.17 -1.90 -7.64
CA PHE A 78 -10.05 -0.98 -7.71
C PHE A 78 -8.71 -1.67 -7.40
N SER A 79 -7.62 -1.03 -7.78
CA SER A 79 -6.26 -1.51 -7.51
C SER A 79 -5.66 -0.80 -6.30
N VAL A 80 -4.94 -1.54 -5.48
CA VAL A 80 -4.20 -1.01 -4.34
C VAL A 80 -2.72 -1.27 -4.54
N ILE A 81 -1.92 -0.21 -4.50
CA ILE A 81 -0.46 -0.28 -4.37
C ILE A 81 -0.13 0.09 -2.93
N PHE A 82 0.41 -0.88 -2.22
CA PHE A 82 0.69 -0.80 -0.79
C PHE A 82 2.20 -0.73 -0.56
N ILE A 83 2.69 0.40 -0.07
CA ILE A 83 4.11 0.62 0.20
C ILE A 83 4.40 0.22 1.64
N ASN A 84 5.09 -0.89 1.81
CA ASN A 84 5.50 -1.41 3.11
C ASN A 84 6.98 -1.11 3.36
N ASN A 85 7.25 -0.18 4.27
CA ASN A 85 8.59 0.15 4.73
C ASN A 85 8.81 -0.21 6.21
N ALA A 86 7.89 -0.95 6.80
CA ALA A 86 7.95 -1.47 8.16
C ALA A 86 8.05 -0.39 9.27
N ILE A 87 7.59 0.84 9.00
CA ILE A 87 7.67 1.93 9.98
C ILE A 87 6.79 3.12 9.59
N TYR A 88 6.34 3.92 10.57
CA TYR A 88 5.76 5.25 10.29
C TYR A 88 6.87 6.23 9.91
N GLY A 89 7.11 6.40 8.60
CA GLY A 89 8.25 7.20 8.13
C GLY A 89 8.11 8.70 8.37
N MET A 90 6.98 9.30 7.98
CA MET A 90 6.77 10.75 7.98
C MET A 90 6.79 11.35 9.39
N THR A 91 6.26 10.65 10.38
CA THR A 91 6.09 11.14 11.74
C THR A 91 7.28 10.88 12.67
N GLY A 92 8.34 10.26 12.16
CA GLY A 92 9.61 10.11 12.89
C GLY A 92 9.93 8.69 13.34
N GLY A 93 9.38 7.65 12.69
CA GLY A 93 9.85 6.29 12.85
C GLY A 93 9.21 5.48 13.98
N GLN A 94 7.93 5.64 14.22
CA GLN A 94 7.18 4.82 15.17
C GLN A 94 6.93 3.41 14.64
N VAL A 95 6.66 2.47 15.54
CA VAL A 95 6.26 1.10 15.18
C VAL A 95 4.96 1.13 14.36
N ALA A 96 5.00 0.55 13.16
CA ALA A 96 3.83 0.24 12.35
C ALA A 96 3.39 -1.22 12.57
N PRO A 97 2.17 -1.61 12.20
CA PRO A 97 1.75 -3.02 12.30
C PRO A 97 2.64 -3.99 11.51
N THR A 98 3.33 -3.50 10.48
CA THR A 98 4.27 -4.25 9.62
C THR A 98 5.70 -4.28 10.14
N THR A 99 6.06 -3.47 11.15
CA THR A 99 7.41 -3.44 11.72
C THR A 99 7.84 -4.85 12.16
N LEU A 100 9.04 -5.28 11.76
CA LEU A 100 9.53 -6.61 12.03
C LEU A 100 9.85 -6.83 13.52
N MET A 101 9.88 -8.10 13.95
CA MET A 101 10.33 -8.45 15.29
C MET A 101 11.78 -8.00 15.48
N ASP A 102 12.09 -7.48 16.64
CA ASP A 102 13.39 -6.92 17.02
C ASP A 102 13.85 -5.67 16.24
N GLN A 103 13.09 -5.23 15.23
CA GLN A 103 13.36 -3.97 14.55
C GLN A 103 13.19 -2.79 15.53
N LYS A 104 14.22 -1.95 15.58
CA LYS A 104 14.20 -0.71 16.40
C LYS A 104 13.34 0.36 15.73
N ALA A 105 12.59 1.08 16.54
CA ALA A 105 11.76 2.21 16.15
C ALA A 105 11.72 3.22 17.30
N THR A 106 11.26 4.44 17.04
CA THR A 106 11.20 5.48 18.09
C THR A 106 10.32 5.09 19.28
N THR A 107 9.26 4.34 19.04
CA THR A 107 8.37 3.80 20.09
C THR A 107 8.75 2.38 20.56
N ALA A 108 9.83 1.82 20.00
CA ALA A 108 10.42 0.54 20.42
C ALA A 108 11.95 0.62 20.33
N PRO A 109 12.62 1.40 21.20
CA PRO A 109 14.05 1.67 21.10
C PRO A 109 14.92 0.42 21.33
N VAL A 110 14.41 -0.58 22.05
CA VAL A 110 15.06 -1.88 22.27
C VAL A 110 14.65 -2.95 21.25
N GLY A 111 13.90 -2.55 20.21
CA GLY A 111 13.31 -3.43 19.20
C GLY A 111 11.89 -3.87 19.54
N ARG A 112 11.09 -4.15 18.50
CA ARG A 112 9.71 -4.63 18.64
C ARG A 112 9.65 -5.95 19.38
N LYS A 113 8.81 -6.03 20.40
CA LYS A 113 8.55 -7.27 21.17
C LYS A 113 7.06 -7.59 21.14
N ALA A 114 6.71 -8.86 20.92
CA ALA A 114 5.33 -9.29 20.80
C ALA A 114 4.47 -8.97 22.04
N VAL A 115 5.06 -9.02 23.23
CA VAL A 115 4.38 -8.69 24.49
C VAL A 115 3.89 -7.24 24.54
N ASN A 116 4.53 -6.32 23.81
CA ASN A 116 4.19 -4.89 23.86
C ASN A 116 3.32 -4.46 22.65
N THR A 117 3.60 -4.98 21.45
CA THR A 117 3.03 -4.47 20.19
C THR A 117 2.52 -5.57 19.26
N GLY A 118 2.42 -6.80 19.75
CA GLY A 118 1.98 -7.94 18.93
C GLY A 118 2.97 -8.31 17.82
N TYR A 119 2.54 -9.22 16.94
CA TYR A 119 3.32 -9.69 15.80
C TYR A 119 3.09 -8.81 14.56
N PRO A 120 4.06 -8.75 13.63
CA PRO A 120 3.87 -8.08 12.35
C PRO A 120 2.80 -8.79 11.50
N ILE A 121 2.05 -7.99 10.74
CA ILE A 121 1.02 -8.50 9.83
C ILE A 121 1.55 -8.64 8.41
N ASN A 122 1.13 -9.67 7.72
CA ASN A 122 1.42 -9.93 6.31
C ASN A 122 0.18 -9.64 5.46
N MET A 123 0.06 -8.41 4.94
CA MET A 123 -1.16 -7.96 4.28
C MET A 123 -1.44 -8.66 2.96
N ALA A 124 -0.42 -9.00 2.18
CA ALA A 124 -0.61 -9.71 0.92
C ALA A 124 -1.30 -11.07 1.12
N GLU A 125 -0.92 -11.80 2.17
CA GLU A 125 -1.53 -13.09 2.54
C GLU A 125 -2.94 -12.91 3.10
N VAL A 126 -3.13 -11.95 3.99
CA VAL A 126 -4.44 -11.66 4.59
C VAL A 126 -5.46 -11.32 3.51
N LEU A 127 -5.15 -10.36 2.65
CA LEU A 127 -6.05 -9.94 1.57
C LEU A 127 -6.20 -11.04 0.50
N GLY A 128 -5.11 -11.76 0.19
CA GLY A 128 -5.12 -12.85 -0.79
C GLY A 128 -6.00 -14.03 -0.39
N SER A 129 -6.34 -14.18 0.90
CA SER A 129 -7.28 -15.21 1.38
C SER A 129 -8.75 -14.85 1.16
N LEU A 130 -9.07 -13.60 0.82
CA LEU A 130 -10.44 -13.13 0.66
C LEU A 130 -10.93 -13.33 -0.77
N ARG A 131 -12.14 -13.88 -0.94
CA ARG A 131 -12.74 -14.17 -2.25
C ARG A 131 -12.96 -12.95 -3.14
N GLY A 132 -13.07 -11.76 -2.56
CA GLY A 132 -13.26 -10.51 -3.30
C GLY A 132 -11.96 -9.95 -3.90
N VAL A 133 -10.81 -10.50 -3.52
CA VAL A 133 -9.49 -10.12 -4.05
C VAL A 133 -9.09 -11.12 -5.13
N CYS A 134 -9.03 -10.67 -6.38
CA CYS A 134 -8.69 -11.52 -7.51
C CYS A 134 -7.18 -11.63 -7.76
N TYR A 135 -6.39 -10.78 -7.14
CA TYR A 135 -4.94 -10.79 -7.24
C TYR A 135 -4.30 -10.12 -6.03
N SER A 136 -3.37 -10.82 -5.40
CA SER A 136 -2.54 -10.30 -4.31
C SER A 136 -1.11 -10.79 -4.51
N GLU A 137 -0.13 -9.88 -4.52
CA GLU A 137 1.29 -10.23 -4.68
C GLU A 137 2.17 -9.31 -3.85
N ARG A 138 3.23 -9.87 -3.24
CA ARG A 138 4.30 -9.12 -2.59
C ARG A 138 5.52 -9.09 -3.49
N VAL A 139 6.04 -7.88 -3.72
CA VAL A 139 7.21 -7.61 -4.54
C VAL A 139 8.17 -6.67 -3.81
N THR A 140 9.34 -6.44 -4.38
CA THR A 140 10.35 -5.55 -3.79
C THR A 140 11.05 -4.73 -4.88
N VAL A 141 11.73 -3.66 -4.47
CA VAL A 141 12.47 -2.75 -5.37
C VAL A 141 13.98 -2.75 -5.09
N THR A 142 14.49 -3.79 -4.45
CA THR A 142 15.88 -3.89 -4.01
C THR A 142 16.91 -3.98 -5.13
N THR A 143 16.53 -4.47 -6.32
CA THR A 143 17.42 -4.60 -7.49
C THR A 143 16.69 -4.16 -8.76
N PRO A 144 17.42 -3.82 -9.87
CA PRO A 144 16.78 -3.53 -11.15
C PRO A 144 15.86 -4.64 -11.65
N GLN A 145 16.23 -5.91 -11.45
CA GLN A 145 15.40 -7.06 -11.80
C GLN A 145 14.10 -7.09 -10.98
N ASN A 146 14.19 -6.78 -9.68
CA ASN A 146 13.02 -6.72 -8.81
C ASN A 146 12.11 -5.53 -9.17
N VAL A 147 12.66 -4.38 -9.54
CA VAL A 147 11.88 -3.25 -10.09
C VAL A 147 11.11 -3.67 -11.33
N MET A 148 11.71 -4.45 -12.25
CA MET A 148 11.02 -4.96 -13.43
C MET A 148 9.93 -5.97 -13.09
N LYS A 149 10.13 -6.82 -12.07
CA LYS A 149 9.07 -7.71 -11.55
C LYS A 149 7.92 -6.90 -10.94
N THR A 150 8.24 -5.90 -10.13
CA THR A 150 7.25 -4.99 -9.53
C THR A 150 6.41 -4.29 -10.60
N LYS A 151 7.04 -3.76 -11.66
CA LYS A 151 6.30 -3.17 -12.81
C LYS A 151 5.34 -4.17 -13.46
N LYS A 152 5.76 -5.43 -13.63
CA LYS A 152 4.90 -6.48 -14.20
C LYS A 152 3.72 -6.81 -13.28
N ALA A 153 3.95 -6.91 -11.96
CA ALA A 153 2.90 -7.16 -10.97
C ALA A 153 1.86 -6.02 -10.95
N ILE A 154 2.32 -4.77 -10.94
CA ILE A 154 1.45 -3.59 -10.99
C ILE A 154 0.64 -3.57 -12.30
N LYS A 155 1.30 -3.81 -13.44
CA LYS A 155 0.60 -3.89 -14.73
C LYS A 155 -0.49 -4.96 -14.71
N LYS A 156 -0.18 -6.15 -14.20
CA LYS A 156 -1.15 -7.25 -14.08
C LYS A 156 -2.34 -6.87 -13.18
N ALA A 157 -2.09 -6.20 -12.05
CA ALA A 157 -3.13 -5.71 -11.18
C ALA A 157 -4.09 -4.74 -11.93
N PHE A 158 -3.53 -3.81 -12.70
CA PHE A 158 -4.31 -2.85 -13.48
C PHE A 158 -5.10 -3.52 -14.61
N ASP A 159 -4.49 -4.47 -15.32
CA ASP A 159 -5.19 -5.23 -16.39
C ASP A 159 -6.40 -6.00 -15.81
N LEU A 160 -6.25 -6.60 -14.62
CA LEU A 160 -7.35 -7.31 -13.94
C LEU A 160 -8.46 -6.38 -13.47
N GLN A 161 -8.12 -5.18 -12.96
CA GLN A 161 -9.11 -4.17 -12.63
C GLN A 161 -9.90 -3.73 -13.86
N LEU A 162 -9.21 -3.40 -14.96
CA LEU A 162 -9.82 -3.00 -16.21
C LEU A 162 -10.74 -4.10 -16.78
N ALA A 163 -10.38 -5.37 -16.58
CA ALA A 163 -11.21 -6.52 -16.93
C ALA A 163 -12.36 -6.77 -15.93
N GLY A 164 -12.53 -5.93 -14.90
CA GLY A 164 -13.61 -6.03 -13.92
C GLY A 164 -13.59 -7.28 -13.03
N LYS A 165 -12.41 -7.90 -12.85
CA LYS A 165 -12.27 -9.20 -12.16
C LYS A 165 -12.42 -9.13 -10.63
N GLY A 166 -12.26 -7.97 -10.02
CA GLY A 166 -12.33 -7.77 -8.57
C GLY A 166 -11.24 -6.84 -8.08
N MET A 167 -11.03 -6.83 -6.77
CA MET A 167 -9.97 -6.04 -6.15
C MET A 167 -8.60 -6.64 -6.44
N THR A 168 -7.62 -5.79 -6.68
CA THR A 168 -6.22 -6.19 -6.82
C THR A 168 -5.34 -5.49 -5.80
N PHE A 169 -4.35 -6.21 -5.28
CA PHE A 169 -3.44 -5.73 -4.25
C PHE A 169 -1.98 -6.07 -4.59
N VAL A 170 -1.12 -5.08 -4.58
CA VAL A 170 0.33 -5.27 -4.76
C VAL A 170 1.06 -4.61 -3.59
N GLU A 171 1.66 -5.45 -2.74
CA GLU A 171 2.52 -5.01 -1.66
C GLU A 171 3.94 -4.83 -2.18
N VAL A 172 4.47 -3.62 -2.05
CA VAL A 172 5.84 -3.27 -2.46
C VAL A 172 6.69 -3.06 -1.21
N LEU A 173 7.59 -3.99 -0.94
CA LEU A 173 8.60 -3.80 0.10
C LEU A 173 9.59 -2.72 -0.34
N SER A 174 9.68 -1.66 0.45
CA SER A 174 10.47 -0.46 0.17
C SER A 174 11.24 -0.03 1.42
N PRO A 175 12.49 0.40 1.30
CA PRO A 175 13.25 0.84 2.48
C PRO A 175 12.78 2.22 2.98
N CYS A 176 13.05 2.47 4.26
CA CYS A 176 13.03 3.81 4.85
C CYS A 176 14.42 4.14 5.45
N PRO A 177 15.41 4.52 4.64
CA PRO A 177 16.78 4.69 5.11
C PRO A 177 16.90 5.65 6.28
N THR A 178 16.15 6.75 6.26
CA THR A 178 16.16 7.78 7.31
C THR A 178 15.76 7.20 8.68
N ASN A 179 14.63 6.50 8.76
CA ASN A 179 14.14 6.00 10.06
C ASN A 179 14.75 4.63 10.43
N TRP A 180 15.31 3.90 9.46
CA TRP A 180 16.13 2.71 9.76
C TRP A 180 17.56 3.07 10.20
N GLY A 181 17.97 4.36 10.05
CA GLY A 181 19.31 4.82 10.37
C GLY A 181 20.39 4.18 9.49
N MET A 182 20.06 3.92 8.22
CA MET A 182 20.95 3.23 7.27
C MET A 182 21.24 4.09 6.04
N PRO A 183 22.44 3.98 5.44
CA PRO A 183 22.68 4.53 4.11
C PRO A 183 21.69 3.92 3.09
N PRO A 184 21.23 4.67 2.08
CA PRO A 184 20.23 4.18 1.11
C PRO A 184 20.59 2.87 0.43
N VAL A 185 21.85 2.69 0.03
CA VAL A 185 22.31 1.44 -0.61
C VAL A 185 22.21 0.25 0.34
N LYS A 186 22.64 0.42 1.60
CA LYS A 186 22.57 -0.64 2.61
C LYS A 186 21.12 -0.99 3.00
N ALA A 187 20.22 -0.03 2.92
CA ALA A 187 18.81 -0.27 3.22
C ALA A 187 18.10 -1.07 2.10
N LEU A 188 18.73 -1.24 0.93
CA LEU A 188 18.24 -2.08 -0.16
C LEU A 188 18.74 -3.53 -0.08
N GLU A 189 19.80 -3.80 0.68
CA GLU A 189 20.39 -5.14 0.90
C GLU A 189 19.58 -5.91 1.94
#